data_1af9fc056c9d6b872a9f8b75baaad878
#
_entry.id   1af9fc056c9d6b872a9f8b75baaad878
#
_cell.length_a   1.000
_cell.length_b   1.000
_cell.length_c   1.000
_cell.angle_alpha   90.00
_cell.angle_beta   90.00
_cell.angle_gamma   90.00
#
_symmetry.space_group_name_H-M   'P 1'
#
loop_
_entity.id
_entity.type
_entity.pdbx_description
1 polymer ?
#
loop_
_entity_poly.entity_id
_entity_poly.type
_entity_poly.pdbx_seq_one_letter_code
_entity_poly.pdbx_strand_id
1 'polypeptide(L)'
;MSPPAAPLSTRAAWGMLLALSCAFILSQAFRSLAAIMGPPLTQDLQLSAQELGNWSAAYHFAFGVMQVAMGISLDVWGVRRTILLAFPLTIAGAALSSQAGSYGVLMWGQLLIGTGCAPAFLVCTVFISRHFAPARFTPVSGTVMSIGYSGMLLTATPLAWLIARTSWRWGFGVLAVAALVTWLWIFWRVHEPAPEPGAPTRRPSPMAALTGLMALFRLPYTRGLVAYALVAYATYITIRGLWLGPLLVDRFDFSLVQSGNVALAMTLASIGSPALFGRIAPAGRGLRRWLILMAVVVALLIATMALVRVAWADVLLAVCFGLLSGYMVLQYGYVHASYPAAVRGRALSLLTMAMFLGVSLMQSVSGIAAGLAPGFGVEPFTAALLTMSALLLAGAFAFWKWPQG
;
A
#
# COMPACT_ATOMS: atom_id res chain seq x y z
N MET A 1 1.77 5.25 45.69
CA MET A 1 2.54 4.70 44.56
C MET A 1 1.85 3.43 44.09
N SER A 2 1.17 3.49 42.94
CA SER A 2 0.58 2.29 42.37
C SER A 2 1.72 1.37 41.90
N PRO A 3 1.65 0.03 42.07
CA PRO A 3 2.65 -0.89 41.62
C PRO A 3 2.84 -0.77 40.11
N PRO A 4 4.05 -0.93 39.60
CA PRO A 4 4.30 -0.93 38.14
C PRO A 4 3.43 -2.00 37.48
N ALA A 5 2.77 -1.64 36.39
CA ALA A 5 1.91 -2.57 35.67
C ALA A 5 2.71 -3.81 35.27
N ALA A 6 2.20 -4.99 35.66
CA ALA A 6 2.86 -6.26 35.37
C ALA A 6 3.07 -6.41 33.84
N PRO A 7 4.22 -6.91 33.38
CA PRO A 7 4.48 -7.09 31.96
C PRO A 7 3.41 -8.01 31.37
N LEU A 8 2.90 -7.65 30.17
CA LEU A 8 1.90 -8.44 29.47
C LEU A 8 2.42 -9.88 29.26
N SER A 9 1.57 -10.86 29.57
CA SER A 9 1.91 -12.24 29.22
C SER A 9 2.10 -12.39 27.70
N THR A 10 3.00 -13.22 27.27
CA THR A 10 3.27 -13.47 25.82
C THR A 10 1.98 -13.82 25.06
N ARG A 11 1.06 -14.58 25.68
CA ARG A 11 -0.25 -14.91 25.10
C ARG A 11 -1.14 -13.67 24.92
N ALA A 12 -1.18 -12.78 25.90
CA ALA A 12 -1.96 -11.55 25.81
C ALA A 12 -1.40 -10.63 24.74
N ALA A 13 -0.07 -10.46 24.66
CA ALA A 13 0.59 -9.67 23.62
C ALA A 13 0.28 -10.17 22.21
N TRP A 14 0.35 -11.47 21.96
CA TRP A 14 -0.03 -12.06 20.68
C TRP A 14 -1.51 -11.89 20.36
N GLY A 15 -2.41 -12.04 21.34
CA GLY A 15 -3.84 -11.84 21.13
C GLY A 15 -4.19 -10.39 20.75
N MET A 16 -3.52 -9.41 21.36
CA MET A 16 -3.67 -7.99 20.97
C MET A 16 -3.07 -7.70 19.60
N LEU A 17 -1.88 -8.24 19.31
CA LEU A 17 -1.23 -8.07 18.02
C LEU A 17 -2.06 -8.67 16.87
N LEU A 18 -2.68 -9.83 17.08
CA LEU A 18 -3.58 -10.44 16.09
C LEU A 18 -4.80 -9.55 15.81
N ALA A 19 -5.42 -8.97 16.84
CA ALA A 19 -6.53 -8.03 16.65
C ALA A 19 -6.10 -6.80 15.84
N LEU A 20 -4.91 -6.23 16.12
CA LEU A 20 -4.33 -5.13 15.34
C LEU A 20 -4.00 -5.55 13.91
N SER A 21 -3.50 -6.78 13.73
CA SER A 21 -3.19 -7.33 12.40
C SER A 21 -4.42 -7.48 11.52
N CYS A 22 -5.63 -7.68 12.08
CA CYS A 22 -6.86 -7.69 11.30
C CYS A 22 -7.16 -6.33 10.66
N ALA A 23 -6.87 -5.22 11.34
CA ALA A 23 -6.96 -3.90 10.72
C ALA A 23 -5.95 -3.75 9.55
N PHE A 24 -4.75 -4.33 9.69
CA PHE A 24 -3.76 -4.34 8.61
C PHE A 24 -4.19 -5.24 7.44
N ILE A 25 -4.80 -6.40 7.69
CA ILE A 25 -5.43 -7.25 6.64
C ILE A 25 -6.42 -6.42 5.83
N LEU A 26 -7.33 -5.72 6.48
CA LEU A 26 -8.34 -4.90 5.81
C LEU A 26 -7.73 -3.72 5.06
N SER A 27 -6.69 -3.08 5.62
CA SER A 27 -5.93 -2.04 4.91
C SER A 27 -5.32 -2.57 3.61
N GLN A 28 -4.78 -3.79 3.61
CA GLN A 28 -4.25 -4.42 2.40
C GLN A 28 -5.37 -4.83 1.42
N ALA A 29 -6.53 -5.26 1.94
CA ALA A 29 -7.71 -5.55 1.13
C ALA A 29 -8.19 -4.29 0.38
N PHE A 30 -8.44 -3.20 1.08
CA PHE A 30 -8.90 -1.94 0.47
C PHE A 30 -7.90 -1.37 -0.54
N ARG A 31 -6.60 -1.55 -0.31
CA ARG A 31 -5.54 -1.08 -1.21
C ARG A 31 -5.58 -1.72 -2.60
N SER A 32 -6.02 -2.96 -2.70
CA SER A 32 -6.06 -3.73 -3.96
C SER A 32 -7.48 -3.88 -4.53
N LEU A 33 -8.43 -3.17 -3.97
CA LEU A 33 -9.85 -3.34 -4.25
C LEU A 33 -10.23 -2.94 -5.69
N ALA A 34 -9.61 -1.89 -6.22
CA ALA A 34 -10.01 -1.28 -7.48
C ALA A 34 -9.85 -2.22 -8.69
N ALA A 35 -8.92 -3.17 -8.65
CA ALA A 35 -8.75 -4.15 -9.71
C ALA A 35 -9.99 -5.04 -9.91
N ILE A 36 -10.68 -5.39 -8.83
CA ILE A 36 -11.88 -6.26 -8.88
C ILE A 36 -13.17 -5.44 -8.92
N MET A 37 -13.21 -4.30 -8.25
CA MET A 37 -14.36 -3.39 -8.26
C MET A 37 -14.45 -2.54 -9.53
N GLY A 38 -13.31 -2.30 -10.21
CA GLY A 38 -13.22 -1.41 -11.36
C GLY A 38 -14.19 -1.76 -12.48
N PRO A 39 -14.17 -2.96 -13.07
CA PRO A 39 -15.07 -3.33 -14.15
C PRO A 39 -16.55 -3.14 -13.79
N PRO A 40 -17.10 -3.71 -12.68
CA PRO A 40 -18.51 -3.51 -12.34
C PRO A 40 -18.86 -2.05 -11.99
N LEU A 41 -17.95 -1.27 -11.40
CA LEU A 41 -18.18 0.16 -11.15
C LEU A 41 -18.24 0.97 -12.44
N THR A 42 -17.33 0.67 -13.38
CA THR A 42 -17.30 1.32 -14.70
C THR A 42 -18.58 1.04 -15.46
N GLN A 43 -19.10 -0.19 -15.40
CA GLN A 43 -20.37 -0.55 -16.06
C GLN A 43 -21.59 0.11 -15.42
N ASP A 44 -21.67 0.11 -14.08
CA ASP A 44 -22.86 0.61 -13.35
C ASP A 44 -22.93 2.15 -13.30
N LEU A 45 -21.81 2.82 -13.12
CA LEU A 45 -21.72 4.28 -12.97
C LEU A 45 -21.13 4.99 -14.20
N GLN A 46 -20.87 4.25 -15.29
CA GLN A 46 -20.33 4.79 -16.55
C GLN A 46 -19.04 5.59 -16.35
N LEU A 47 -18.13 5.08 -15.49
CA LEU A 47 -16.90 5.78 -15.17
C LEU A 47 -15.91 5.74 -16.34
N SER A 48 -15.33 6.89 -16.64
CA SER A 48 -14.17 6.97 -17.52
C SER A 48 -12.93 6.34 -16.88
N ALA A 49 -11.93 5.96 -17.70
CA ALA A 49 -10.67 5.45 -17.22
C ALA A 49 -9.95 6.43 -16.26
N GLN A 50 -10.09 7.73 -16.50
CA GLN A 50 -9.57 8.79 -15.65
C GLN A 50 -10.27 8.82 -14.29
N GLU A 51 -11.60 8.71 -14.26
CA GLU A 51 -12.36 8.68 -13.00
C GLU A 51 -12.03 7.42 -12.19
N LEU A 52 -11.91 6.26 -12.84
CA LEU A 52 -11.48 5.02 -12.18
C LEU A 52 -10.07 5.16 -11.57
N GLY A 53 -9.13 5.74 -12.32
CA GLY A 53 -7.78 6.01 -11.84
C GLY A 53 -7.77 6.97 -10.63
N ASN A 54 -8.51 8.07 -10.70
CA ASN A 54 -8.62 9.04 -9.62
C ASN A 54 -9.33 8.47 -8.38
N TRP A 55 -10.36 7.65 -8.58
CA TRP A 55 -11.04 6.96 -7.49
C TRP A 55 -10.10 6.03 -6.72
N SER A 56 -9.33 5.21 -7.43
CA SER A 56 -8.31 4.34 -6.81
C SER A 56 -7.21 5.16 -6.13
N ALA A 57 -6.78 6.26 -6.75
CA ALA A 57 -5.75 7.17 -6.25
C ALA A 57 -6.15 7.83 -4.93
N ALA A 58 -7.44 8.14 -4.73
CA ALA A 58 -7.95 8.84 -3.55
C ALA A 58 -7.64 8.09 -2.24
N TYR A 59 -7.73 6.76 -2.24
CA TYR A 59 -7.31 5.93 -1.10
C TYR A 59 -5.84 6.16 -0.76
N HIS A 60 -4.96 6.06 -1.74
CA HIS A 60 -3.51 6.14 -1.54
C HIS A 60 -3.06 7.55 -1.19
N PHE A 61 -3.71 8.56 -1.73
CA PHE A 61 -3.51 9.96 -1.38
C PHE A 61 -3.81 10.21 0.09
N ALA A 62 -5.03 9.87 0.53
CA ALA A 62 -5.45 10.04 1.92
C ALA A 62 -4.53 9.24 2.88
N PHE A 63 -4.23 7.98 2.54
CA PHE A 63 -3.32 7.13 3.30
C PHE A 63 -1.93 7.75 3.42
N GLY A 64 -1.34 8.23 2.30
CA GLY A 64 0.01 8.81 2.27
C GLY A 64 0.12 10.12 3.06
N VAL A 65 -0.84 11.02 2.90
CA VAL A 65 -0.88 12.31 3.63
C VAL A 65 -1.02 12.07 5.13
N MET A 66 -1.85 11.11 5.52
CA MET A 66 -2.13 10.82 6.93
C MET A 66 -0.97 10.12 7.66
N GLN A 67 0.07 9.61 6.96
CA GLN A 67 1.20 8.92 7.61
C GLN A 67 1.87 9.78 8.70
N VAL A 68 2.08 11.06 8.45
CA VAL A 68 2.71 11.98 9.41
C VAL A 68 1.80 12.19 10.62
N ALA A 69 0.50 12.45 10.38
CA ALA A 69 -0.48 12.65 11.45
C ALA A 69 -0.63 11.40 12.32
N MET A 70 -0.64 10.20 11.71
CA MET A 70 -0.75 8.93 12.43
C MET A 70 0.50 8.61 13.25
N GLY A 71 1.71 8.95 12.75
CA GLY A 71 2.94 8.85 13.53
C GLY A 71 2.88 9.69 14.81
N ILE A 72 2.46 10.96 14.69
CA ILE A 72 2.29 11.87 15.83
C ILE A 72 1.21 11.35 16.79
N SER A 73 0.08 10.86 16.26
CA SER A 73 -1.01 10.31 17.07
C SER A 73 -0.55 9.11 17.92
N LEU A 74 0.29 8.25 17.36
CA LEU A 74 0.87 7.10 18.08
C LEU A 74 1.78 7.53 19.23
N ASP A 75 2.54 8.60 19.05
CA ASP A 75 3.43 9.13 20.08
C ASP A 75 2.64 9.82 21.21
N VAL A 76 1.51 10.49 20.86
CA VAL A 76 0.70 11.27 21.82
C VAL A 76 -0.36 10.44 22.51
N TRP A 77 -1.09 9.60 21.76
CA TRP A 77 -2.29 8.87 22.23
C TRP A 77 -2.06 7.38 22.41
N GLY A 78 -0.94 6.86 21.91
CA GLY A 78 -0.64 5.43 21.92
C GLY A 78 -1.36 4.65 20.82
N VAL A 79 -1.11 3.33 20.81
CA VAL A 79 -1.61 2.42 19.77
C VAL A 79 -3.13 2.31 19.81
N ARG A 80 -3.70 2.03 20.98
CA ARG A 80 -5.14 1.76 21.14
C ARG A 80 -5.99 2.95 20.71
N ARG A 81 -5.71 4.14 21.24
CA ARG A 81 -6.52 5.34 20.92
C ARG A 81 -6.40 5.73 19.47
N THR A 82 -5.20 5.67 18.91
CA THR A 82 -4.97 6.02 17.50
C THR A 82 -5.82 5.15 16.56
N ILE A 83 -5.80 3.83 16.73
CA ILE A 83 -6.56 2.93 15.84
C ILE A 83 -8.06 3.03 16.07
N LEU A 84 -8.51 3.15 17.32
CA LEU A 84 -9.94 3.25 17.66
C LEU A 84 -10.58 4.56 17.16
N LEU A 85 -9.81 5.64 17.05
CA LEU A 85 -10.29 6.91 16.50
C LEU A 85 -10.22 6.97 14.97
N ALA A 86 -9.22 6.38 14.36
CA ALA A 86 -9.05 6.41 12.91
C ALA A 86 -9.92 5.37 12.19
N PHE A 87 -9.96 4.14 12.66
CA PHE A 87 -10.58 3.02 11.94
C PHE A 87 -12.11 3.13 11.74
N PRO A 88 -12.90 3.85 12.56
CA PRO A 88 -14.30 4.17 12.24
C PRO A 88 -14.48 4.90 10.92
N LEU A 89 -13.50 5.67 10.45
CA LEU A 89 -13.54 6.29 9.12
C LEU A 89 -13.49 5.24 8.00
N THR A 90 -12.75 4.14 8.19
CA THR A 90 -12.77 3.00 7.25
C THR A 90 -14.15 2.37 7.17
N ILE A 91 -14.81 2.17 8.32
CA ILE A 91 -16.16 1.60 8.39
C ILE A 91 -17.15 2.52 7.68
N ALA A 92 -17.13 3.81 8.04
CA ALA A 92 -18.02 4.82 7.42
C ALA A 92 -17.79 4.94 5.91
N GLY A 93 -16.53 4.96 5.46
CA GLY A 93 -16.19 5.04 4.05
C GLY A 93 -16.62 3.81 3.25
N ALA A 94 -16.47 2.61 3.81
CA ALA A 94 -16.92 1.38 3.17
C ALA A 94 -18.46 1.29 3.13
N ALA A 95 -19.14 1.67 4.21
CA ALA A 95 -20.59 1.74 4.27
C ALA A 95 -21.15 2.78 3.29
N LEU A 96 -20.52 3.95 3.20
CA LEU A 96 -20.86 5.00 2.23
C LEU A 96 -20.69 4.50 0.80
N SER A 97 -19.58 3.83 0.50
CA SER A 97 -19.31 3.26 -0.83
C SER A 97 -20.32 2.18 -1.19
N SER A 98 -20.77 1.36 -0.25
CA SER A 98 -21.76 0.30 -0.53
C SER A 98 -23.12 0.86 -0.99
N GLN A 99 -23.43 2.10 -0.65
CA GLN A 99 -24.68 2.79 -1.01
C GLN A 99 -24.48 3.85 -2.10
N ALA A 100 -23.29 3.91 -2.70
CA ALA A 100 -22.95 4.96 -3.64
C ALA A 100 -23.81 4.89 -4.92
N GLY A 101 -24.45 5.98 -5.25
CA GLY A 101 -25.17 6.20 -6.52
C GLY A 101 -24.45 7.20 -7.44
N SER A 102 -23.29 7.71 -7.05
CA SER A 102 -22.52 8.67 -7.85
C SER A 102 -21.02 8.54 -7.59
N TYR A 103 -20.23 9.01 -8.57
CA TYR A 103 -18.77 9.10 -8.47
C TYR A 103 -18.28 9.88 -7.24
N GLY A 104 -18.95 11.03 -6.94
CA GLY A 104 -18.57 11.86 -5.80
C GLY A 104 -18.68 11.13 -4.45
N VAL A 105 -19.71 10.30 -4.27
CA VAL A 105 -19.89 9.48 -3.06
C VAL A 105 -18.80 8.42 -2.97
N LEU A 106 -18.44 7.77 -4.08
CA LEU A 106 -17.32 6.81 -4.12
C LEU A 106 -15.99 7.47 -3.76
N MET A 107 -15.74 8.70 -4.25
CA MET A 107 -14.51 9.45 -3.93
C MET A 107 -14.39 9.74 -2.43
N TRP A 108 -15.47 10.22 -1.80
CA TRP A 108 -15.50 10.43 -0.35
C TRP A 108 -15.30 9.12 0.41
N GLY A 109 -15.93 8.04 -0.05
CA GLY A 109 -15.72 6.71 0.50
C GLY A 109 -14.24 6.31 0.54
N GLN A 110 -13.52 6.48 -0.58
CA GLN A 110 -12.09 6.14 -0.67
C GLN A 110 -11.21 7.04 0.21
N LEU A 111 -11.49 8.34 0.27
CA LEU A 111 -10.76 9.25 1.15
C LEU A 111 -10.91 8.85 2.63
N LEU A 112 -12.13 8.52 3.05
CA LEU A 112 -12.40 8.05 4.41
C LEU A 112 -11.71 6.70 4.69
N ILE A 113 -11.81 5.74 3.78
CA ILE A 113 -11.17 4.43 3.92
C ILE A 113 -9.64 4.60 4.01
N GLY A 114 -9.04 5.39 3.12
CA GLY A 114 -7.60 5.64 3.11
C GLY A 114 -7.11 6.30 4.41
N THR A 115 -7.83 7.30 4.91
CA THR A 115 -7.57 7.97 6.18
C THR A 115 -7.64 6.99 7.36
N GLY A 116 -8.70 6.19 7.43
CA GLY A 116 -8.91 5.25 8.52
C GLY A 116 -7.93 4.07 8.52
N CYS A 117 -7.48 3.64 7.35
CA CYS A 117 -6.49 2.57 7.17
C CYS A 117 -5.05 3.02 7.43
N ALA A 118 -4.77 4.33 7.43
CA ALA A 118 -3.39 4.86 7.51
C ALA A 118 -2.57 4.36 8.72
N PRO A 119 -3.12 4.23 9.96
CA PRO A 119 -2.36 3.74 11.09
C PRO A 119 -2.21 2.22 11.15
N ALA A 120 -2.91 1.45 10.33
CA ALA A 120 -3.09 0.00 10.52
C ALA A 120 -1.78 -0.80 10.62
N PHE A 121 -0.75 -0.50 9.82
CA PHE A 121 0.56 -1.13 9.94
C PHE A 121 1.43 -0.49 11.02
N LEU A 122 1.36 0.84 11.18
CA LEU A 122 2.13 1.57 12.18
C LEU A 122 1.79 1.12 13.60
N VAL A 123 0.51 0.91 13.90
CA VAL A 123 0.09 0.41 15.22
C VAL A 123 0.67 -0.97 15.53
N CYS A 124 0.76 -1.85 14.54
CA CYS A 124 1.40 -3.16 14.71
C CYS A 124 2.89 -3.02 15.03
N THR A 125 3.63 -2.22 14.26
CA THR A 125 5.08 -2.05 14.44
C THR A 125 5.43 -1.39 15.76
N VAL A 126 4.68 -0.35 16.15
CA VAL A 126 4.85 0.32 17.45
C VAL A 126 4.48 -0.63 18.61
N PHE A 127 3.40 -1.40 18.47
CA PHE A 127 3.02 -2.40 19.47
C PHE A 127 4.11 -3.44 19.66
N ILE A 128 4.69 -3.97 18.56
CA ILE A 128 5.77 -4.95 18.60
C ILE A 128 7.00 -4.37 19.30
N SER A 129 7.38 -3.14 18.97
CA SER A 129 8.56 -2.50 19.58
C SER A 129 8.42 -2.27 21.10
N ARG A 130 7.19 -2.12 21.60
CA ARG A 130 6.91 -1.89 23.02
C ARG A 130 6.73 -3.18 23.85
N HIS A 131 6.24 -4.26 23.23
CA HIS A 131 5.78 -5.45 23.95
C HIS A 131 6.54 -6.73 23.64
N PHE A 132 7.45 -6.71 22.65
CA PHE A 132 8.30 -7.86 22.31
C PHE A 132 9.78 -7.53 22.51
N ALA A 133 10.57 -8.52 22.88
CA ALA A 133 12.03 -8.34 23.02
C ALA A 133 12.65 -7.85 21.70
N PRO A 134 13.66 -6.96 21.73
CA PRO A 134 14.30 -6.42 20.51
C PRO A 134 14.74 -7.48 19.50
N ALA A 135 15.23 -8.61 19.97
CA ALA A 135 15.64 -9.75 19.12
C ALA A 135 14.46 -10.39 18.37
N ARG A 136 13.23 -10.23 18.85
CA ARG A 136 12.00 -10.75 18.22
C ARG A 136 11.31 -9.73 17.30
N PHE A 137 11.75 -8.49 17.26
CA PHE A 137 11.10 -7.44 16.46
C PHE A 137 10.99 -7.84 14.97
N THR A 138 12.10 -8.23 14.35
CA THR A 138 12.13 -8.61 12.92
C THR A 138 11.27 -9.83 12.60
N PRO A 139 11.38 -10.97 13.30
CA PRO A 139 10.55 -12.13 12.97
C PRO A 139 9.06 -11.91 13.24
N VAL A 140 8.69 -11.19 14.31
CA VAL A 140 7.29 -10.88 14.61
C VAL A 140 6.72 -9.89 13.59
N SER A 141 7.47 -8.86 13.18
CA SER A 141 7.07 -7.93 12.13
C SER A 141 6.90 -8.64 10.79
N GLY A 142 7.79 -9.57 10.45
CA GLY A 142 7.66 -10.42 9.26
C GLY A 142 6.38 -11.26 9.28
N THR A 143 6.03 -11.84 10.42
CA THR A 143 4.78 -12.58 10.60
C THR A 143 3.56 -11.69 10.38
N VAL A 144 3.54 -10.48 10.95
CA VAL A 144 2.45 -9.51 10.76
C VAL A 144 2.34 -9.09 9.29
N MET A 145 3.46 -8.86 8.61
CA MET A 145 3.45 -8.57 7.18
C MET A 145 2.83 -9.70 6.36
N SER A 146 3.21 -10.94 6.63
CA SER A 146 2.65 -12.12 5.93
C SER A 146 1.14 -12.27 6.20
N ILE A 147 0.71 -12.07 7.45
CA ILE A 147 -0.71 -12.04 7.81
C ILE A 147 -1.42 -10.90 7.05
N GLY A 148 -0.84 -9.72 6.97
CA GLY A 148 -1.40 -8.58 6.26
C GLY A 148 -1.66 -8.88 4.77
N TYR A 149 -0.74 -9.55 4.10
CA TYR A 149 -0.90 -9.92 2.68
C TYR A 149 -2.12 -10.82 2.41
N SER A 150 -2.66 -11.52 3.42
CA SER A 150 -3.91 -12.26 3.25
C SER A 150 -5.09 -11.36 2.85
N GLY A 151 -5.06 -10.07 3.19
CA GLY A 151 -6.04 -9.09 2.73
C GLY A 151 -6.08 -8.96 1.20
N MET A 152 -4.92 -8.98 0.54
CA MET A 152 -4.85 -8.97 -0.92
C MET A 152 -5.34 -10.29 -1.54
N LEU A 153 -5.22 -11.41 -0.83
CA LEU A 153 -5.77 -12.70 -1.27
C LEU A 153 -7.30 -12.69 -1.17
N LEU A 154 -7.86 -12.12 -0.10
CA LEU A 154 -9.31 -12.01 0.10
C LEU A 154 -9.98 -11.15 -0.98
N THR A 155 -9.31 -10.10 -1.46
CA THR A 155 -9.79 -9.22 -2.54
C THR A 155 -9.43 -9.71 -3.95
N ALA A 156 -8.94 -10.92 -4.10
CA ALA A 156 -8.75 -11.57 -5.39
C ALA A 156 -9.99 -12.44 -5.71
N THR A 157 -9.81 -13.73 -5.88
CA THR A 157 -10.91 -14.67 -6.24
C THR A 157 -12.09 -14.66 -5.27
N PRO A 158 -11.92 -14.61 -3.92
CA PRO A 158 -13.08 -14.64 -3.03
C PRO A 158 -14.03 -13.45 -3.22
N LEU A 159 -13.46 -12.24 -3.32
CA LEU A 159 -14.28 -11.05 -3.54
C LEU A 159 -14.88 -11.03 -4.96
N ALA A 160 -14.11 -11.42 -5.98
CA ALA A 160 -14.58 -11.52 -7.34
C ALA A 160 -15.79 -12.48 -7.46
N TRP A 161 -15.72 -13.63 -6.78
CA TRP A 161 -16.81 -14.60 -6.72
C TRP A 161 -18.07 -14.03 -6.04
N LEU A 162 -17.89 -13.31 -4.93
CA LEU A 162 -19.01 -12.64 -4.24
C LEU A 162 -19.68 -11.63 -5.17
N ILE A 163 -18.91 -10.75 -5.80
CA ILE A 163 -19.41 -9.68 -6.67
C ILE A 163 -20.10 -10.24 -7.90
N ALA A 164 -19.54 -11.29 -8.52
CA ALA A 164 -20.13 -11.95 -9.68
C ALA A 164 -21.50 -12.56 -9.41
N ARG A 165 -21.81 -12.92 -8.16
CA ARG A 165 -23.09 -13.50 -7.76
C ARG A 165 -24.08 -12.50 -7.16
N THR A 166 -23.59 -11.32 -6.79
CA THR A 166 -24.40 -10.30 -6.11
C THR A 166 -24.23 -8.94 -6.78
N SER A 167 -23.42 -8.07 -6.23
CA SER A 167 -23.02 -6.79 -6.80
C SER A 167 -21.77 -6.25 -6.09
N TRP A 168 -21.13 -5.23 -6.66
CA TRP A 168 -20.03 -4.52 -6.02
C TRP A 168 -20.45 -3.84 -4.70
N ARG A 169 -21.71 -3.47 -4.54
CA ARG A 169 -22.28 -2.90 -3.31
C ARG A 169 -22.16 -3.88 -2.13
N TRP A 170 -22.45 -5.14 -2.36
CA TRP A 170 -22.25 -6.21 -1.37
C TRP A 170 -20.78 -6.44 -1.04
N GLY A 171 -19.90 -6.27 -2.03
CA GLY A 171 -18.44 -6.31 -1.78
C GLY A 171 -18.00 -5.27 -0.76
N PHE A 172 -18.41 -4.01 -0.90
CA PHE A 172 -18.17 -2.97 0.09
C PHE A 172 -18.89 -3.24 1.42
N GLY A 173 -20.13 -3.73 1.39
CA GLY A 173 -20.91 -4.06 2.58
C GLY A 173 -20.21 -5.10 3.45
N VAL A 174 -19.75 -6.21 2.85
CA VAL A 174 -18.99 -7.25 3.58
C VAL A 174 -17.70 -6.70 4.19
N LEU A 175 -16.96 -5.85 3.44
CA LEU A 175 -15.76 -5.22 3.96
C LEU A 175 -16.07 -4.21 5.09
N ALA A 176 -17.21 -3.49 5.03
CA ALA A 176 -17.67 -2.60 6.10
C ALA A 176 -17.99 -3.39 7.38
N VAL A 177 -18.70 -4.51 7.25
CA VAL A 177 -18.99 -5.41 8.38
C VAL A 177 -17.71 -6.00 8.96
N ALA A 178 -16.79 -6.48 8.11
CA ALA A 178 -15.49 -7.00 8.55
C ALA A 178 -14.66 -5.91 9.28
N ALA A 179 -14.72 -4.66 8.81
CA ALA A 179 -14.08 -3.53 9.49
C ALA A 179 -14.72 -3.22 10.85
N LEU A 180 -16.05 -3.27 10.96
CA LEU A 180 -16.76 -3.09 12.21
C LEU A 180 -16.40 -4.20 13.22
N VAL A 181 -16.43 -5.46 12.80
CA VAL A 181 -16.05 -6.61 13.64
C VAL A 181 -14.61 -6.48 14.12
N THR A 182 -13.69 -6.09 13.23
CA THR A 182 -12.29 -5.85 13.58
C THR A 182 -12.16 -4.72 14.58
N TRP A 183 -12.86 -3.61 14.41
CA TRP A 183 -12.85 -2.48 15.32
C TRP A 183 -13.37 -2.87 16.70
N LEU A 184 -14.48 -3.61 16.78
CA LEU A 184 -15.03 -4.14 18.03
C LEU A 184 -14.03 -5.09 18.72
N TRP A 185 -13.38 -5.96 17.96
CA TRP A 185 -12.36 -6.86 18.49
C TRP A 185 -11.17 -6.10 19.07
N ILE A 186 -10.68 -5.06 18.37
CA ILE A 186 -9.64 -4.17 18.89
C ILE A 186 -10.13 -3.45 20.17
N PHE A 187 -11.34 -2.94 20.16
CA PHE A 187 -11.93 -2.23 21.30
C PHE A 187 -11.94 -3.10 22.57
N TRP A 188 -12.34 -4.37 22.46
CA TRP A 188 -12.42 -5.28 23.60
C TRP A 188 -11.09 -5.95 23.96
N ARG A 189 -10.18 -6.14 23.00
CA ARG A 189 -8.99 -6.96 23.23
C ARG A 189 -7.73 -6.15 23.48
N VAL A 190 -7.58 -4.99 22.85
CA VAL A 190 -6.36 -4.19 22.95
C VAL A 190 -6.44 -3.24 24.14
N HIS A 191 -5.61 -3.50 25.15
CA HIS A 191 -5.47 -2.65 26.32
C HIS A 191 -4.00 -2.24 26.41
N GLU A 192 -3.73 -0.94 26.36
CA GLU A 192 -2.40 -0.40 26.63
C GLU A 192 -2.29 -0.04 28.11
N PRO A 193 -1.20 -0.44 28.80
CA PRO A 193 -0.87 0.10 30.09
C PRO A 193 -0.77 1.64 30.01
N ALA A 194 -1.17 2.33 31.08
CA ALA A 194 -0.97 3.77 31.14
C ALA A 194 0.51 4.12 30.95
N PRO A 195 0.85 5.23 30.25
CA PRO A 195 2.22 5.69 30.12
C PRO A 195 2.86 5.83 31.50
N GLU A 196 4.11 5.41 31.64
CA GLU A 196 4.83 5.57 32.92
C GLU A 196 4.87 7.06 33.32
N PRO A 197 4.56 7.37 34.59
CA PRO A 197 4.70 8.73 35.09
C PRO A 197 6.17 9.18 34.99
N GLY A 198 6.46 10.19 34.18
CA GLY A 198 7.82 10.72 33.97
C GLY A 198 8.45 10.37 32.64
N ALA A 199 7.81 9.60 31.75
CA ALA A 199 8.29 9.48 30.38
C ALA A 199 8.35 10.87 29.72
N PRO A 200 9.47 11.26 29.07
CA PRO A 200 9.63 12.58 28.50
C PRO A 200 8.54 12.81 27.42
N THR A 201 7.52 13.56 27.77
CA THR A 201 6.42 13.96 26.86
C THR A 201 6.89 15.06 25.92
N ARG A 202 8.00 14.86 25.22
CA ARG A 202 8.39 15.78 24.16
C ARG A 202 7.48 15.51 22.96
N ARG A 203 6.32 16.14 22.97
CA ARG A 203 5.35 16.11 21.88
C ARG A 203 5.98 16.81 20.67
N PRO A 204 6.40 16.09 19.62
CA PRO A 204 6.83 16.76 18.41
C PRO A 204 5.63 17.54 17.85
N SER A 205 5.75 18.84 17.62
CA SER A 205 4.70 19.56 16.92
C SER A 205 4.61 19.04 15.48
N PRO A 206 3.43 19.00 14.84
CA PRO A 206 3.28 18.61 13.43
C PRO A 206 4.21 19.40 12.51
N MET A 207 4.42 20.67 12.82
CA MET A 207 5.35 21.55 12.09
C MET A 207 6.81 21.11 12.28
N ALA A 208 7.22 20.70 13.47
CA ALA A 208 8.57 20.20 13.71
C ALA A 208 8.82 18.84 13.00
N ALA A 209 7.80 17.99 12.90
CA ALA A 209 7.88 16.76 12.12
C ALA A 209 8.05 17.07 10.62
N LEU A 210 7.24 17.97 10.09
CA LEU A 210 7.29 18.38 8.68
C LEU A 210 8.62 19.08 8.34
N THR A 211 9.08 20.02 9.16
CA THR A 211 10.39 20.69 8.96
C THR A 211 11.52 19.70 9.06
N GLY A 212 11.42 18.68 9.94
CA GLY A 212 12.39 17.60 10.04
C GLY A 212 12.45 16.72 8.79
N LEU A 213 11.32 16.47 8.12
CA LEU A 213 11.27 15.78 6.83
C LEU A 213 11.86 16.65 5.72
N MET A 214 11.49 17.92 5.66
CA MET A 214 12.02 18.87 4.67
C MET A 214 13.54 19.05 4.80
N ALA A 215 14.09 19.02 6.01
CA ALA A 215 15.53 19.09 6.24
C ALA A 215 16.32 17.95 5.57
N LEU A 216 15.70 16.79 5.34
CA LEU A 216 16.34 15.68 4.62
C LEU A 216 16.68 16.02 3.16
N PHE A 217 15.95 16.94 2.53
CA PHE A 217 16.23 17.39 1.15
C PHE A 217 17.52 18.22 1.03
N ARG A 218 18.13 18.62 2.15
CA ARG A 218 19.49 19.17 2.18
C ARG A 218 20.55 18.11 1.89
N LEU A 219 20.22 16.83 2.10
CA LEU A 219 21.09 15.72 1.71
C LEU A 219 20.87 15.43 0.21
N PRO A 220 21.90 15.53 -0.62
CA PRO A 220 21.74 15.53 -2.08
C PRO A 220 21.15 14.23 -2.62
N TYR A 221 21.41 13.09 -1.97
CA TYR A 221 20.91 11.79 -2.36
C TYR A 221 19.42 11.55 -2.03
N THR A 222 18.82 12.39 -1.17
CA THR A 222 17.38 12.27 -0.80
C THR A 222 16.46 12.48 -2.01
N ARG A 223 16.80 13.42 -2.89
CA ARG A 223 15.99 13.72 -4.09
C ARG A 223 15.88 12.53 -5.03
N GLY A 224 17.01 11.87 -5.28
CA GLY A 224 17.03 10.65 -6.11
C GLY A 224 16.24 9.50 -5.49
N LEU A 225 16.40 9.28 -4.17
CA LEU A 225 15.65 8.27 -3.45
C LEU A 225 14.14 8.53 -3.50
N VAL A 226 13.70 9.76 -3.26
CA VAL A 226 12.28 10.15 -3.30
C VAL A 226 11.72 9.97 -4.70
N ALA A 227 12.41 10.41 -5.75
CA ALA A 227 11.98 10.23 -7.13
C ALA A 227 11.80 8.74 -7.49
N TYR A 228 12.71 7.89 -7.03
CA TYR A 228 12.62 6.45 -7.22
C TYR A 228 11.46 5.82 -6.40
N ALA A 229 11.30 6.23 -5.16
CA ALA A 229 10.26 5.73 -4.26
C ALA A 229 8.85 6.05 -4.77
N LEU A 230 8.67 7.23 -5.38
CA LEU A 230 7.40 7.64 -5.99
C LEU A 230 6.93 6.70 -7.10
N VAL A 231 7.84 5.98 -7.77
CA VAL A 231 7.48 5.17 -8.94
C VAL A 231 7.65 3.67 -8.73
N ALA A 232 8.68 3.22 -8.02
CA ALA A 232 9.01 1.81 -7.94
C ALA A 232 7.92 0.99 -7.25
N TYR A 233 7.49 1.40 -6.05
CA TYR A 233 6.39 0.74 -5.33
C TYR A 233 5.04 0.99 -6.02
N ALA A 234 4.85 2.20 -6.52
CA ALA A 234 3.62 2.62 -7.19
C ALA A 234 3.29 1.73 -8.40
N THR A 235 4.29 1.33 -9.16
CA THR A 235 4.11 0.49 -10.35
C THR A 235 3.43 -0.84 -10.01
N TYR A 236 3.89 -1.55 -8.97
CA TYR A 236 3.30 -2.82 -8.54
C TYR A 236 1.85 -2.64 -8.07
N ILE A 237 1.63 -1.66 -7.17
CA ILE A 237 0.30 -1.43 -6.61
C ILE A 237 -0.67 -0.94 -7.68
N THR A 238 -0.24 -0.14 -8.65
CA THR A 238 -1.11 0.36 -9.71
C THR A 238 -1.51 -0.76 -10.67
N ILE A 239 -0.60 -1.65 -11.07
CA ILE A 239 -0.98 -2.81 -11.88
C ILE A 239 -1.87 -3.74 -11.09
N ARG A 240 -1.40 -4.22 -9.92
CA ARG A 240 -2.13 -5.23 -9.14
C ARG A 240 -3.45 -4.70 -8.58
N GLY A 241 -3.49 -3.44 -8.19
CA GLY A 241 -4.60 -2.84 -7.46
C GLY A 241 -5.59 -2.06 -8.32
N LEU A 242 -5.25 -1.71 -9.56
CA LEU A 242 -6.12 -0.94 -10.44
C LEU A 242 -6.27 -1.59 -11.82
N TRP A 243 -5.17 -1.74 -12.59
CA TRP A 243 -5.26 -2.03 -14.02
C TRP A 243 -5.43 -3.52 -14.35
N LEU A 244 -4.95 -4.45 -13.52
CA LEU A 244 -4.97 -5.88 -13.84
C LEU A 244 -6.39 -6.40 -14.10
N GLY A 245 -7.36 -5.99 -13.29
CA GLY A 245 -8.75 -6.38 -13.44
C GLY A 245 -9.38 -5.89 -14.74
N PRO A 246 -9.47 -4.56 -14.93
CA PRO A 246 -9.97 -3.98 -16.17
C PRO A 246 -9.26 -4.51 -17.42
N LEU A 247 -7.92 -4.62 -17.40
CA LEU A 247 -7.16 -5.16 -18.53
C LEU A 247 -7.59 -6.58 -18.91
N LEU A 248 -7.77 -7.47 -17.93
CA LEU A 248 -8.16 -8.85 -18.22
C LEU A 248 -9.62 -8.97 -18.64
N VAL A 249 -10.52 -8.17 -18.04
CA VAL A 249 -11.95 -8.21 -18.35
C VAL A 249 -12.24 -7.51 -19.68
N ASP A 250 -11.75 -6.27 -19.88
CA ASP A 250 -12.17 -5.45 -21.00
C ASP A 250 -11.34 -5.71 -22.28
N ARG A 251 -10.05 -6.16 -22.15
CA ARG A 251 -9.18 -6.45 -23.30
C ARG A 251 -9.29 -7.91 -23.76
N PHE A 252 -9.52 -8.85 -22.83
CA PHE A 252 -9.44 -10.30 -23.09
C PHE A 252 -10.72 -11.07 -22.74
N ASP A 253 -11.80 -10.39 -22.42
CA ASP A 253 -13.10 -10.97 -22.09
C ASP A 253 -13.06 -12.01 -20.94
N PHE A 254 -12.12 -11.85 -20.01
CA PHE A 254 -12.07 -12.70 -18.82
C PHE A 254 -13.27 -12.41 -17.92
N SER A 255 -13.85 -13.46 -17.35
CA SER A 255 -14.81 -13.27 -16.27
C SER A 255 -14.12 -12.61 -15.05
N LEU A 256 -14.89 -11.95 -14.20
CA LEU A 256 -14.39 -11.33 -12.97
C LEU A 256 -13.65 -12.34 -12.08
N VAL A 257 -14.13 -13.60 -12.03
CA VAL A 257 -13.50 -14.68 -11.26
C VAL A 257 -12.17 -15.11 -11.89
N GLN A 258 -12.09 -15.21 -13.22
CA GLN A 258 -10.81 -15.51 -13.90
C GLN A 258 -9.79 -14.42 -13.67
N SER A 259 -10.20 -13.15 -13.76
CA SER A 259 -9.34 -12.01 -13.41
C SER A 259 -8.89 -12.07 -11.96
N GLY A 260 -9.78 -12.43 -11.04
CA GLY A 260 -9.48 -12.67 -9.63
C GLY A 260 -8.44 -13.78 -9.42
N ASN A 261 -8.51 -14.87 -10.20
CA ASN A 261 -7.54 -15.97 -10.13
C ASN A 261 -6.14 -15.53 -10.57
N VAL A 262 -6.03 -14.69 -11.61
CA VAL A 262 -4.75 -14.12 -12.03
C VAL A 262 -4.19 -13.19 -10.95
N ALA A 263 -5.04 -12.34 -10.37
CA ALA A 263 -4.67 -11.48 -9.25
C ALA A 263 -4.22 -12.27 -8.02
N LEU A 264 -4.85 -13.42 -7.74
CA LEU A 264 -4.47 -14.36 -6.70
C LEU A 264 -3.08 -14.95 -6.98
N ALA A 265 -2.85 -15.46 -8.20
CA ALA A 265 -1.57 -16.04 -8.60
C ALA A 265 -0.42 -15.01 -8.51
N MET A 266 -0.65 -13.78 -9.00
CA MET A 266 0.31 -12.67 -8.88
C MET A 266 0.62 -12.36 -7.40
N THR A 267 -0.39 -12.36 -6.53
CA THR A 267 -0.21 -12.09 -5.09
C THR A 267 0.56 -13.22 -4.40
N LEU A 268 0.23 -14.49 -4.69
CA LEU A 268 0.98 -15.64 -4.15
C LEU A 268 2.45 -15.61 -4.58
N ALA A 269 2.72 -15.28 -5.84
CA ALA A 269 4.08 -15.11 -6.35
C ALA A 269 4.84 -13.99 -5.61
N SER A 270 4.15 -12.94 -5.18
CA SER A 270 4.76 -11.80 -4.48
C SER A 270 5.06 -12.07 -3.00
N ILE A 271 4.41 -13.04 -2.34
CA ILE A 271 4.60 -13.29 -0.90
C ILE A 271 6.04 -13.73 -0.58
N GLY A 272 6.61 -14.62 -1.37
CA GLY A 272 7.98 -15.11 -1.17
C GLY A 272 9.06 -14.19 -1.73
N SER A 273 8.70 -13.26 -2.59
CA SER A 273 9.63 -12.42 -3.34
C SER A 273 10.54 -11.54 -2.46
N PRO A 274 10.07 -10.85 -1.40
CA PRO A 274 10.95 -10.07 -0.52
C PRO A 274 12.05 -10.91 0.15
N ALA A 275 11.73 -12.14 0.57
CA ALA A 275 12.71 -13.04 1.18
C ALA A 275 13.76 -13.51 0.17
N LEU A 276 13.34 -13.79 -1.07
CA LEU A 276 14.24 -14.13 -2.17
C LEU A 276 15.19 -12.97 -2.47
N PHE A 277 14.65 -11.78 -2.72
CA PHE A 277 15.44 -10.60 -3.04
C PHE A 277 16.35 -10.16 -1.89
N GLY A 278 15.92 -10.31 -0.64
CA GLY A 278 16.77 -10.07 0.53
C GLY A 278 18.01 -10.98 0.61
N ARG A 279 17.95 -12.18 0.00
CA ARG A 279 19.10 -13.13 -0.04
C ARG A 279 20.03 -12.89 -1.22
N ILE A 280 19.50 -12.54 -2.38
CA ILE A 280 20.27 -12.41 -3.63
C ILE A 280 20.77 -10.99 -3.90
N ALA A 281 20.19 -9.98 -3.24
CA ALA A 281 20.57 -8.60 -3.44
C ALA A 281 22.00 -8.33 -2.96
N PRO A 282 22.81 -7.62 -3.75
CA PRO A 282 24.16 -7.24 -3.34
C PRO A 282 24.11 -6.20 -2.21
N ALA A 283 25.12 -6.23 -1.32
CA ALA A 283 25.30 -5.24 -0.28
C ALA A 283 26.03 -3.98 -0.79
N GLY A 284 25.92 -2.89 -0.04
CA GLY A 284 26.69 -1.66 -0.27
C GLY A 284 26.38 -0.98 -1.61
N ARG A 285 27.41 -0.52 -2.33
CA ARG A 285 27.29 0.22 -3.60
C ARG A 285 26.59 -0.58 -4.72
N GLY A 286 26.62 -1.90 -4.67
CA GLY A 286 25.94 -2.77 -5.62
C GLY A 286 24.43 -2.67 -5.55
N LEU A 287 23.87 -2.40 -4.37
CA LEU A 287 22.43 -2.36 -4.12
C LEU A 287 21.71 -1.31 -5.00
N ARG A 288 22.31 -0.13 -5.17
CA ARG A 288 21.74 0.92 -6.03
C ARG A 288 21.68 0.50 -7.49
N ARG A 289 22.75 -0.09 -8.03
CA ARG A 289 22.77 -0.60 -9.41
C ARG A 289 21.74 -1.70 -9.61
N TRP A 290 21.60 -2.56 -8.61
CA TRP A 290 20.59 -3.62 -8.61
C TRP A 290 19.17 -3.07 -8.64
N LEU A 291 18.86 -2.06 -7.82
CA LEU A 291 17.55 -1.38 -7.81
C LEU A 291 17.23 -0.78 -9.18
N ILE A 292 18.18 -0.10 -9.80
CA ILE A 292 18.02 0.50 -11.15
C ILE A 292 17.80 -0.60 -12.20
N LEU A 293 18.61 -1.66 -12.18
CA LEU A 293 18.47 -2.79 -13.11
C LEU A 293 17.08 -3.43 -13.00
N MET A 294 16.63 -3.68 -11.78
CA MET A 294 15.30 -4.27 -11.55
C MET A 294 14.18 -3.34 -12.03
N ALA A 295 14.31 -2.03 -11.84
CA ALA A 295 13.34 -1.08 -12.39
C ALA A 295 13.30 -1.11 -13.93
N VAL A 296 14.44 -1.22 -14.58
CA VAL A 296 14.50 -1.36 -16.05
C VAL A 296 13.85 -2.68 -16.50
N VAL A 297 14.16 -3.80 -15.85
CA VAL A 297 13.56 -5.11 -16.17
C VAL A 297 12.03 -5.05 -16.00
N VAL A 298 11.54 -4.46 -14.92
CA VAL A 298 10.10 -4.31 -14.67
C VAL A 298 9.46 -3.37 -15.70
N ALA A 299 10.12 -2.26 -16.05
CA ALA A 299 9.61 -1.34 -17.07
C ALA A 299 9.49 -2.02 -18.44
N LEU A 300 10.47 -2.84 -18.84
CA LEU A 300 10.42 -3.63 -20.07
C LEU A 300 9.30 -4.68 -20.02
N LEU A 301 9.11 -5.35 -18.88
CA LEU A 301 8.02 -6.30 -18.69
C LEU A 301 6.65 -5.62 -18.89
N ILE A 302 6.45 -4.44 -18.30
CA ILE A 302 5.21 -3.68 -18.46
C ILE A 302 5.02 -3.19 -19.89
N ALA A 303 6.08 -2.71 -20.53
CA ALA A 303 6.04 -2.33 -21.95
C ALA A 303 5.69 -3.53 -22.86
N THR A 304 6.18 -4.73 -22.52
CA THR A 304 5.81 -5.96 -23.23
C THR A 304 4.31 -6.27 -23.06
N MET A 305 3.75 -6.16 -21.84
CA MET A 305 2.30 -6.30 -21.61
C MET A 305 1.49 -5.27 -22.42
N ALA A 306 2.01 -4.04 -22.56
CA ALA A 306 1.35 -3.00 -23.34
C ALA A 306 1.25 -3.34 -24.82
N LEU A 307 2.27 -3.97 -25.40
CA LEU A 307 2.46 -4.13 -26.84
C LEU A 307 2.06 -5.50 -27.37
N VAL A 308 2.30 -6.57 -26.62
CA VAL A 308 2.12 -7.96 -27.10
C VAL A 308 0.63 -8.33 -27.22
N ARG A 309 -0.24 -7.87 -26.32
CA ARG A 309 -1.70 -8.05 -26.34
C ARG A 309 -2.16 -9.49 -26.52
N VAL A 310 -1.52 -10.42 -25.84
CA VAL A 310 -1.86 -11.85 -25.85
C VAL A 310 -2.19 -12.31 -24.43
N ALA A 311 -3.39 -12.83 -24.21
CA ALA A 311 -3.95 -13.13 -22.88
C ALA A 311 -3.02 -13.99 -22.01
N TRP A 312 -2.53 -15.12 -22.53
CA TRP A 312 -1.63 -15.99 -21.77
C TRP A 312 -0.28 -15.33 -21.45
N ALA A 313 0.21 -14.48 -22.35
CA ALA A 313 1.45 -13.74 -22.13
C ALA A 313 1.27 -12.69 -21.01
N ASP A 314 0.17 -11.93 -21.03
CA ASP A 314 -0.14 -10.95 -19.99
C ASP A 314 -0.35 -11.60 -18.62
N VAL A 315 -0.98 -12.76 -18.56
CA VAL A 315 -1.09 -13.56 -17.33
C VAL A 315 0.29 -13.98 -16.82
N LEU A 316 1.14 -14.52 -17.69
CA LEU A 316 2.50 -14.93 -17.32
C LEU A 316 3.33 -13.73 -16.84
N LEU A 317 3.29 -12.61 -17.58
CA LEU A 317 4.02 -11.39 -17.22
C LEU A 317 3.54 -10.80 -15.92
N ALA A 318 2.21 -10.85 -15.62
CA ALA A 318 1.68 -10.41 -14.34
C ALA A 318 2.21 -11.28 -13.18
N VAL A 319 2.26 -12.60 -13.32
CA VAL A 319 2.83 -13.51 -12.31
C VAL A 319 4.34 -13.27 -12.16
N CYS A 320 5.08 -13.12 -13.25
CA CYS A 320 6.50 -12.75 -13.24
C CYS A 320 6.72 -11.42 -12.51
N PHE A 321 5.85 -10.43 -12.72
CA PHE A 321 5.92 -9.17 -11.98
C PHE A 321 5.69 -9.38 -10.49
N GLY A 322 4.76 -10.26 -10.09
CA GLY A 322 4.60 -10.68 -8.70
C GLY A 322 5.91 -11.22 -8.11
N LEU A 323 6.58 -12.13 -8.81
CA LEU A 323 7.89 -12.69 -8.41
C LEU A 323 8.98 -11.62 -8.29
N LEU A 324 8.98 -10.62 -9.17
CA LEU A 324 9.96 -9.54 -9.14
C LEU A 324 9.67 -8.50 -8.05
N SER A 325 8.45 -8.40 -7.53
CA SER A 325 8.02 -7.31 -6.63
C SER A 325 8.88 -7.12 -5.38
N GLY A 326 9.59 -8.16 -4.93
CA GLY A 326 10.45 -8.11 -3.74
C GLY A 326 11.61 -7.12 -3.83
N TYR A 327 12.04 -6.71 -5.04
CA TYR A 327 13.10 -5.72 -5.17
C TYR A 327 12.72 -4.37 -4.52
N MET A 328 11.43 -4.07 -4.44
CA MET A 328 10.94 -2.81 -3.86
C MET A 328 11.26 -2.68 -2.38
N VAL A 329 11.33 -3.80 -1.64
CA VAL A 329 11.65 -3.80 -0.21
C VAL A 329 13.11 -3.42 0.03
N LEU A 330 13.98 -3.62 -0.96
CA LEU A 330 15.40 -3.26 -0.87
C LEU A 330 15.65 -1.76 -0.71
N GLN A 331 14.66 -0.91 -1.04
CA GLN A 331 14.73 0.54 -0.79
C GLN A 331 14.90 0.85 0.71
N TYR A 332 14.29 0.06 1.60
CA TYR A 332 14.49 0.20 3.05
C TYR A 332 15.93 -0.11 3.44
N GLY A 333 16.54 -1.14 2.84
CA GLY A 333 17.95 -1.47 3.00
C GLY A 333 18.87 -0.35 2.51
N TYR A 334 18.53 0.28 1.40
CA TYR A 334 19.27 1.43 0.87
C TYR A 334 19.23 2.64 1.84
N VAL A 335 18.06 2.94 2.44
CA VAL A 335 17.96 3.99 3.47
C VAL A 335 18.83 3.66 4.68
N HIS A 336 18.80 2.40 5.14
CA HIS A 336 19.66 1.99 6.26
C HIS A 336 21.15 2.15 5.99
N ALA A 337 21.59 1.92 4.76
CA ALA A 337 22.99 2.05 4.35
C ALA A 337 23.43 3.50 4.11
N SER A 338 22.52 4.36 3.60
CA SER A 338 22.87 5.70 3.13
C SER A 338 22.61 6.81 4.15
N TYR A 339 21.76 6.60 5.16
CA TYR A 339 21.40 7.67 6.09
C TYR A 339 22.02 7.47 7.48
N PRO A 340 22.56 8.55 8.10
CA PRO A 340 23.02 8.53 9.48
C PRO A 340 21.92 8.07 10.45
N ALA A 341 22.30 7.35 11.51
CA ALA A 341 21.38 6.78 12.49
C ALA A 341 20.40 7.83 13.07
N ALA A 342 20.89 9.06 13.31
CA ALA A 342 20.09 10.16 13.89
C ALA A 342 18.90 10.62 13.03
N VAL A 343 18.94 10.41 11.71
CA VAL A 343 17.88 10.85 10.77
C VAL A 343 17.20 9.68 10.06
N ARG A 344 17.65 8.44 10.27
CA ARG A 344 17.18 7.23 9.57
C ARG A 344 15.68 7.00 9.72
N GLY A 345 15.13 7.20 10.91
CA GLY A 345 13.68 7.07 11.14
C GLY A 345 12.87 8.05 10.29
N ARG A 346 13.30 9.30 10.22
CA ARG A 346 12.67 10.33 9.37
C ARG A 346 12.81 9.99 7.87
N ALA A 347 13.96 9.47 7.45
CA ALA A 347 14.17 9.03 6.07
C ALA A 347 13.26 7.85 5.68
N LEU A 348 13.03 6.90 6.58
CA LEU A 348 12.09 5.79 6.37
C LEU A 348 10.64 6.29 6.28
N SER A 349 10.26 7.27 7.11
CA SER A 349 8.93 7.90 7.03
C SER A 349 8.74 8.64 5.71
N LEU A 350 9.75 9.40 5.27
CA LEU A 350 9.73 10.09 3.97
C LEU A 350 9.63 9.10 2.82
N LEU A 351 10.40 8.00 2.86
CA LEU A 351 10.32 6.93 1.87
C LEU A 351 8.90 6.36 1.77
N THR A 352 8.31 6.01 2.91
CA THR A 352 6.96 5.42 2.95
C THR A 352 5.91 6.39 2.44
N MET A 353 5.98 7.67 2.86
CA MET A 353 5.08 8.71 2.37
C MET A 353 5.22 8.88 0.84
N ALA A 354 6.45 8.94 0.32
CA ALA A 354 6.70 9.03 -1.12
C ALA A 354 6.14 7.83 -1.88
N MET A 355 6.30 6.60 -1.36
CA MET A 355 5.74 5.40 -1.96
C MET A 355 4.22 5.50 -2.14
N PHE A 356 3.47 5.93 -1.12
CA PHE A 356 2.01 6.00 -1.19
C PHE A 356 1.50 7.17 -2.03
N LEU A 357 2.11 8.35 -1.90
CA LEU A 357 1.80 9.48 -2.78
C LEU A 357 2.15 9.16 -4.23
N GLY A 358 3.21 8.39 -4.45
CA GLY A 358 3.58 7.86 -5.75
C GLY A 358 2.53 6.95 -6.36
N VAL A 359 1.91 6.07 -5.55
CA VAL A 359 0.79 5.23 -6.01
C VAL A 359 -0.38 6.11 -6.47
N SER A 360 -0.76 7.09 -5.65
CA SER A 360 -1.82 8.04 -6.02
C SER A 360 -1.51 8.76 -7.33
N LEU A 361 -0.31 9.32 -7.45
CA LEU A 361 0.12 10.01 -8.66
C LEU A 361 0.10 9.09 -9.89
N MET A 362 0.65 7.88 -9.77
CA MET A 362 0.73 6.92 -10.88
C MET A 362 -0.65 6.46 -11.33
N GLN A 363 -1.57 6.20 -10.40
CA GLN A 363 -2.95 5.82 -10.72
C GLN A 363 -3.69 6.95 -11.42
N SER A 364 -3.58 8.19 -10.95
CA SER A 364 -4.20 9.35 -11.61
C SER A 364 -3.60 9.60 -13.00
N VAL A 365 -2.26 9.63 -13.12
CA VAL A 365 -1.59 9.93 -14.39
C VAL A 365 -1.83 8.82 -15.42
N SER A 366 -1.77 7.55 -15.02
CA SER A 366 -2.08 6.44 -15.94
C SER A 366 -3.58 6.42 -16.33
N GLY A 367 -4.48 6.83 -15.42
CA GLY A 367 -5.90 7.01 -15.73
C GLY A 367 -6.16 8.13 -16.72
N ILE A 368 -5.48 9.28 -16.57
CA ILE A 368 -5.54 10.39 -17.53
C ILE A 368 -5.02 9.92 -18.90
N ALA A 369 -3.87 9.24 -18.94
CA ALA A 369 -3.30 8.72 -20.18
C ALA A 369 -4.26 7.74 -20.89
N ALA A 370 -4.89 6.83 -20.14
CA ALA A 370 -5.91 5.93 -20.68
C ALA A 370 -7.14 6.66 -21.20
N GLY A 371 -7.60 7.70 -20.49
CA GLY A 371 -8.77 8.51 -20.90
C GLY A 371 -8.52 9.32 -22.16
N LEU A 372 -7.30 9.81 -22.37
CA LEU A 372 -6.94 10.59 -23.56
C LEU A 372 -6.59 9.72 -24.77
N ALA A 373 -6.19 8.48 -24.56
CA ALA A 373 -5.65 7.57 -25.59
C ALA A 373 -6.57 7.38 -26.81
N PRO A 374 -7.91 7.22 -26.68
CA PRO A 374 -8.81 7.06 -27.81
C PRO A 374 -8.75 8.24 -28.80
N GLY A 375 -8.55 9.47 -28.31
CA GLY A 375 -8.40 10.68 -29.14
C GLY A 375 -7.17 10.65 -30.05
N PHE A 376 -6.19 9.78 -29.76
CA PHE A 376 -4.98 9.57 -30.54
C PHE A 376 -4.97 8.21 -31.27
N GLY A 377 -6.08 7.48 -31.29
CA GLY A 377 -6.16 6.14 -31.88
C GLY A 377 -5.38 5.08 -31.11
N VAL A 378 -5.04 5.32 -29.86
CA VAL A 378 -4.30 4.40 -29.00
C VAL A 378 -5.29 3.68 -28.05
N GLU A 379 -5.04 2.41 -27.79
CA GLU A 379 -5.82 1.66 -26.83
C GLU A 379 -5.54 2.16 -25.39
N PRO A 380 -6.60 2.34 -24.54
CA PRO A 380 -6.46 2.88 -23.19
C PRO A 380 -5.44 2.15 -22.31
N PHE A 381 -5.46 0.80 -22.31
CA PHE A 381 -4.53 0.00 -21.50
C PHE A 381 -3.09 0.11 -21.97
N THR A 382 -2.87 0.17 -23.29
CA THR A 382 -1.53 0.41 -23.86
C THR A 382 -0.97 1.76 -23.38
N ALA A 383 -1.77 2.82 -23.43
CA ALA A 383 -1.36 4.14 -22.94
C ALA A 383 -1.06 4.14 -21.45
N ALA A 384 -1.92 3.53 -20.63
CA ALA A 384 -1.70 3.42 -19.19
C ALA A 384 -0.40 2.70 -18.85
N LEU A 385 -0.18 1.52 -19.43
CA LEU A 385 0.99 0.68 -19.16
C LEU A 385 2.29 1.33 -19.65
N LEU A 386 2.31 1.93 -20.86
CA LEU A 386 3.48 2.66 -21.35
C LEU A 386 3.80 3.89 -20.51
N THR A 387 2.78 4.62 -20.04
CA THR A 387 2.98 5.73 -19.11
C THR A 387 3.62 5.27 -17.80
N MET A 388 3.16 4.16 -17.24
CA MET A 388 3.75 3.59 -16.03
C MET A 388 5.19 3.14 -16.24
N SER A 389 5.48 2.49 -17.40
CA SER A 389 6.84 2.10 -17.77
C SER A 389 7.76 3.33 -17.91
N ALA A 390 7.29 4.38 -18.59
CA ALA A 390 8.05 5.62 -18.76
C ALA A 390 8.33 6.33 -17.43
N LEU A 391 7.33 6.42 -16.54
CA LEU A 391 7.50 7.00 -15.20
C LEU A 391 8.49 6.19 -14.35
N LEU A 392 8.46 4.85 -14.42
CA LEU A 392 9.41 4.00 -13.71
C LEU A 392 10.84 4.22 -14.21
N LEU A 393 11.04 4.31 -15.53
CA LEU A 393 12.35 4.62 -16.13
C LEU A 393 12.83 6.03 -15.75
N ALA A 394 11.94 7.01 -15.77
CA ALA A 394 12.27 8.39 -15.37
C ALA A 394 12.72 8.47 -13.92
N GLY A 395 12.02 7.77 -12.99
CA GLY A 395 12.42 7.69 -11.59
C GLY A 395 13.73 6.92 -11.38
N ALA A 396 13.95 5.84 -12.12
CA ALA A 396 15.20 5.10 -12.10
C ALA A 396 16.38 5.96 -12.65
N PHE A 397 16.15 6.72 -13.71
CA PHE A 397 17.11 7.68 -14.25
C PHE A 397 17.43 8.80 -13.28
N ALA A 398 16.41 9.39 -12.64
CA ALA A 398 16.60 10.39 -11.60
C ALA A 398 17.44 9.82 -10.44
N PHE A 399 17.13 8.60 -10.00
CA PHE A 399 17.90 7.91 -8.96
C PHE A 399 19.36 7.66 -9.40
N TRP A 400 19.59 7.31 -10.67
CA TRP A 400 20.94 7.14 -11.21
C TRP A 400 21.74 8.45 -11.31
N LYS A 401 21.08 9.55 -11.67
CA LYS A 401 21.74 10.86 -11.88
C LYS A 401 22.15 11.54 -10.58
N TRP A 402 21.35 11.42 -9.52
CA TRP A 402 21.60 12.09 -8.24
C TRP A 402 22.74 11.41 -7.47
N PRO A 403 23.51 12.16 -6.62
CA PRO A 403 24.61 11.61 -5.84
C PRO A 403 24.23 10.41 -4.99
N GLN A 404 25.21 9.60 -4.64
CA GLN A 404 25.08 8.53 -3.65
C GLN A 404 25.29 9.08 -2.23
N GLY A 405 24.58 8.52 -1.25
CA GLY A 405 24.83 8.74 0.15
C GLY A 405 25.97 7.87 0.69
#